data_67bbe739d9bfb60d25d978bdb19c8037
#
_entry.id   67bbe739d9bfb60d25d978bdb19c8037
#
_cell.length_a   1.000
_cell.length_b   1.000
_cell.length_c   1.000
_cell.angle_alpha   90.00
_cell.angle_beta   90.00
_cell.angle_gamma   90.00
#
_symmetry.space_group_name_H-M   'P 1'
#
loop_
_entity.id
_entity.type
_entity.pdbx_description
1 polymer ?
#
loop_
_entity_poly.entity_id
_entity_poly.type
_entity_poly.pdbx_seq_one_letter_code
_entity_poly.pdbx_strand_id
1 'polypeptide(L)'
;YLTIEHVGVFNDWQRKAVSNWIFGCDICQEVCPFNASIFDRSIPEEFLGEGTASLNLENIIEIPNNQSFLNIFAGTPMMRLGRSGLIRNALAVIGNQKASVLISAVRELRSDSDPIISYEANICYERLNNEELTSI
;
A
#
# COMPACT_ATOMS: atom_id res chain seq x y z
N TYR A 1 -7.50 -10.51 0.15
CA TYR A 1 -7.41 -10.74 1.60
C TYR A 1 -6.27 -9.94 2.23
N LEU A 2 -5.01 -10.14 1.79
CA LEU A 2 -3.82 -9.54 2.41
C LEU A 2 -3.89 -8.01 2.51
N THR A 3 -4.38 -7.37 1.48
CA THR A 3 -4.42 -5.91 1.36
C THR A 3 -5.61 -5.24 2.05
N ILE A 4 -6.60 -6.01 2.56
CA ILE A 4 -7.80 -5.46 3.19
C ILE A 4 -8.04 -6.06 4.57
N GLU A 5 -8.01 -7.40 4.71
CA GLU A 5 -8.48 -8.11 5.90
C GLU A 5 -7.36 -8.56 6.84
N HIS A 6 -6.12 -8.65 6.34
CA HIS A 6 -5.01 -9.11 7.15
C HIS A 6 -4.70 -8.13 8.29
N VAL A 7 -4.58 -8.67 9.51
CA VAL A 7 -4.25 -7.90 10.71
C VAL A 7 -2.82 -8.27 11.14
N GLY A 8 -2.05 -7.27 11.62
CA GLY A 8 -0.69 -7.46 12.09
C GLY A 8 0.36 -7.29 10.98
N VAL A 9 1.58 -7.73 11.28
CA VAL A 9 2.74 -7.64 10.39
C VAL A 9 2.69 -8.73 9.32
N PHE A 10 3.35 -8.51 8.20
CA PHE A 10 3.50 -9.52 7.16
C PHE A 10 4.69 -10.45 7.43
N ASN A 11 4.55 -11.72 7.09
CA ASN A 11 5.71 -12.59 6.87
C ASN A 11 6.28 -12.35 5.45
N ASP A 12 7.44 -12.95 5.16
CA ASP A 12 8.14 -12.72 3.89
C ASP A 12 7.34 -13.12 2.65
N TRP A 13 6.58 -14.23 2.74
CA TRP A 13 5.70 -14.64 1.67
C TRP A 13 4.58 -13.62 1.43
N GLN A 14 3.94 -13.14 2.50
CA GLN A 14 2.86 -12.17 2.41
C GLN A 14 3.33 -10.84 1.82
N ARG A 15 4.51 -10.33 2.23
CA ARG A 15 5.11 -9.12 1.64
C ARG A 15 5.30 -9.25 0.14
N LYS A 16 5.83 -10.37 -0.31
CA LYS A 16 6.00 -10.64 -1.75
C LYS A 16 4.66 -10.77 -2.47
N ALA A 17 3.69 -11.46 -1.86
CA ALA A 17 2.37 -11.68 -2.44
C ALA A 17 1.52 -10.41 -2.58
N VAL A 18 1.75 -9.39 -1.74
CA VAL A 18 1.14 -8.05 -1.91
C VAL A 18 1.53 -7.43 -3.25
N SER A 19 2.71 -7.77 -3.80
CA SER A 19 3.20 -7.23 -5.07
C SER A 19 3.15 -5.69 -5.10
N ASN A 20 2.34 -5.10 -5.97
CA ASN A 20 2.16 -3.65 -6.12
C ASN A 20 0.80 -3.16 -5.61
N TRP A 21 0.04 -4.02 -4.93
CA TRP A 21 -1.30 -3.69 -4.47
C TRP A 21 -1.29 -3.07 -3.08
N ILE A 22 -1.66 -1.80 -2.97
CA ILE A 22 -1.79 -1.11 -1.69
C ILE A 22 -3.13 -1.44 -1.03
N PHE A 23 -4.18 -1.49 -1.83
CA PHE A 23 -5.54 -1.75 -1.38
C PHE A 23 -6.33 -2.48 -2.48
N GLY A 24 -7.03 -3.54 -2.10
CA GLY A 24 -7.75 -4.38 -3.06
C GLY A 24 -6.82 -5.20 -3.95
N CYS A 25 -7.41 -5.90 -4.89
CA CYS A 25 -6.74 -6.66 -5.94
C CYS A 25 -7.82 -7.14 -6.90
N ASP A 26 -7.78 -6.73 -8.16
CA ASP A 26 -8.81 -7.05 -9.14
C ASP A 26 -8.47 -8.28 -10.02
N ILE A 27 -7.41 -9.04 -9.69
CA ILE A 27 -6.97 -10.20 -10.48
C ILE A 27 -8.12 -11.20 -10.71
N CYS A 28 -8.95 -11.47 -9.70
CA CYS A 28 -10.09 -12.36 -9.87
C CYS A 28 -11.15 -11.83 -10.83
N GLN A 29 -11.27 -10.52 -10.96
CA GLN A 29 -12.16 -9.86 -11.92
C GLN A 29 -11.56 -9.89 -13.33
N GLU A 30 -10.26 -9.66 -13.43
CA GLU A 30 -9.51 -9.66 -14.71
C GLU A 30 -9.52 -11.04 -15.40
N VAL A 31 -9.36 -12.11 -14.62
CA VAL A 31 -9.35 -13.47 -15.16
C VAL A 31 -10.74 -14.10 -15.31
N CYS A 32 -11.79 -13.42 -14.89
CA CYS A 32 -13.15 -13.91 -14.94
C CYS A 32 -13.68 -13.94 -16.39
N PRO A 33 -14.05 -15.12 -16.94
CA PRO A 33 -14.53 -15.19 -18.32
C PRO A 33 -15.82 -14.40 -18.56
N PHE A 34 -16.62 -14.17 -17.51
CA PHE A 34 -17.84 -13.36 -17.61
C PHE A 34 -17.55 -11.86 -17.73
N ASN A 35 -16.38 -11.41 -17.27
CA ASN A 35 -15.95 -10.01 -17.36
C ASN A 35 -15.22 -9.70 -18.69
N ALA A 36 -14.75 -10.71 -19.41
CA ALA A 36 -13.96 -10.54 -20.63
C ALA A 36 -14.64 -9.67 -21.69
N SER A 37 -16.00 -9.66 -21.74
CA SER A 37 -16.78 -8.85 -22.66
C SER A 37 -17.13 -7.45 -22.14
N ILE A 38 -16.76 -7.11 -20.90
CA ILE A 38 -17.14 -5.86 -20.24
C ILE A 38 -16.05 -4.80 -20.41
N PHE A 39 -14.79 -5.20 -20.62
CA PHE A 39 -13.65 -4.29 -20.79
C PHE A 39 -13.78 -3.32 -21.97
N ASP A 40 -14.62 -3.64 -22.97
CA ASP A 40 -14.89 -2.77 -24.12
C ASP A 40 -16.04 -1.78 -23.90
N ARG A 41 -16.69 -1.79 -22.74
CA ARG A 41 -17.79 -0.87 -22.44
C ARG A 41 -17.26 0.40 -21.79
N SER A 42 -17.56 1.55 -22.37
CA SER A 42 -17.31 2.83 -21.73
C SER A 42 -18.06 2.89 -20.39
N ILE A 43 -17.31 3.16 -19.33
CA ILE A 43 -17.89 3.39 -18.00
C ILE A 43 -18.64 4.74 -18.09
N PRO A 44 -19.93 4.80 -17.72
CA PRO A 44 -20.64 6.07 -17.69
C PRO A 44 -19.91 7.08 -16.78
N GLU A 45 -19.82 8.34 -17.24
CA GLU A 45 -19.04 9.39 -16.60
C GLU A 45 -19.44 9.62 -15.13
N GLU A 46 -20.68 9.36 -14.78
CA GLU A 46 -21.23 9.43 -13.42
C GLU A 46 -20.60 8.44 -12.43
N PHE A 47 -19.98 7.35 -12.94
CA PHE A 47 -19.23 6.37 -12.12
C PHE A 47 -17.72 6.62 -12.10
N LEU A 48 -17.25 7.55 -12.95
CA LEU A 48 -15.90 8.07 -12.86
C LEU A 48 -15.95 9.15 -11.78
N GLY A 49 -15.83 8.76 -10.50
CA GLY A 49 -15.79 9.72 -9.39
C GLY A 49 -14.77 10.83 -9.68
N GLU A 50 -15.01 12.03 -9.17
CA GLU A 50 -14.08 13.16 -9.25
C GLU A 50 -12.72 12.71 -8.66
N GLY A 51 -11.81 12.32 -9.56
CA GLY A 51 -10.44 12.00 -9.24
C GLY A 51 -10.31 10.87 -8.22
N THR A 52 -10.11 9.65 -8.69
CA THR A 52 -9.25 8.74 -7.97
C THR A 52 -7.88 9.42 -7.93
N ALA A 53 -7.66 10.23 -6.90
CA ALA A 53 -6.34 10.75 -6.63
C ALA A 53 -5.42 9.54 -6.61
N SER A 54 -4.49 9.48 -7.56
CA SER A 54 -3.45 8.47 -7.59
C SER A 54 -2.82 8.50 -6.19
N LEU A 55 -3.05 7.44 -5.41
CA LEU A 55 -2.48 7.34 -4.08
C LEU A 55 -0.97 7.22 -4.25
N ASN A 56 -0.27 8.33 -4.11
CA ASN A 56 1.18 8.34 -4.11
C ASN A 56 1.67 7.66 -2.83
N LEU A 57 2.60 6.72 -2.96
CA LEU A 57 3.21 6.00 -1.84
C LEU A 57 3.79 6.96 -0.79
N GLU A 58 4.43 8.04 -1.22
CA GLU A 58 4.97 9.08 -0.35
C GLU A 58 3.88 9.70 0.52
N ASN A 59 2.77 10.14 -0.06
CA ASN A 59 1.66 10.74 0.67
C ASN A 59 1.04 9.78 1.71
N ILE A 60 1.06 8.47 1.43
CA ILE A 60 0.54 7.46 2.36
C ILE A 60 1.45 7.29 3.56
N ILE A 61 2.76 7.15 3.34
CA ILE A 61 3.71 6.92 4.43
C ILE A 61 3.94 8.17 5.29
N GLU A 62 3.63 9.35 4.78
CA GLU A 62 3.69 10.61 5.51
C GLU A 62 2.46 10.91 6.38
N ILE A 63 1.43 10.05 6.41
CA ILE A 63 0.26 10.25 7.27
C ILE A 63 0.67 10.15 8.75
N PRO A 64 0.65 11.25 9.52
CA PRO A 64 1.34 11.30 10.81
C PRO A 64 0.60 10.58 11.94
N ASN A 65 -0.73 10.52 11.86
CA ASN A 65 -1.57 9.97 12.92
C ASN A 65 -2.94 9.54 12.41
N ASN A 66 -3.71 8.87 13.30
CA ASN A 66 -5.05 8.39 12.99
C ASN A 66 -6.04 9.51 12.64
N GLN A 67 -5.92 10.70 13.24
CA GLN A 67 -6.82 11.80 12.93
C GLN A 67 -6.61 12.30 11.50
N SER A 68 -5.36 12.41 11.07
CA SER A 68 -5.03 12.78 9.68
C SER A 68 -5.51 11.71 8.69
N PHE A 69 -5.36 10.43 9.04
CA PHE A 69 -5.92 9.33 8.26
C PHE A 69 -7.45 9.44 8.11
N LEU A 70 -8.16 9.68 9.21
CA LEU A 70 -9.62 9.86 9.21
C LEU A 70 -10.05 11.05 8.34
N ASN A 71 -9.33 12.17 8.42
CA ASN A 71 -9.64 13.37 7.63
C ASN A 71 -9.53 13.12 6.11
N ILE A 72 -8.60 12.23 5.70
CA ILE A 72 -8.36 11.91 4.28
C ILE A 72 -9.34 10.84 3.79
N PHE A 73 -9.57 9.79 4.60
CA PHE A 73 -10.23 8.56 4.15
C PHE A 73 -11.61 8.32 4.76
N ALA A 74 -12.17 9.25 5.57
CA ALA A 74 -13.52 9.09 6.11
C ALA A 74 -14.53 8.85 4.99
N GLY A 75 -15.40 7.86 5.19
CA GLY A 75 -16.42 7.48 4.22
C GLY A 75 -15.92 6.65 3.03
N THR A 76 -14.62 6.33 2.96
CA THR A 76 -14.05 5.46 1.93
C THR A 76 -13.82 4.03 2.44
N PRO A 77 -13.73 3.02 1.56
CA PRO A 77 -13.38 1.64 1.94
C PRO A 77 -12.02 1.51 2.66
N MET A 78 -11.11 2.46 2.49
CA MET A 78 -9.80 2.52 3.15
C MET A 78 -9.89 2.51 4.68
N MET A 79 -11.01 3.00 5.22
CA MET A 79 -11.31 2.96 6.66
C MET A 79 -11.19 1.56 7.26
N ARG A 80 -11.42 0.53 6.45
CA ARG A 80 -11.36 -0.88 6.88
C ARG A 80 -9.94 -1.32 7.25
N LEU A 81 -8.94 -0.75 6.59
CA LEU A 81 -7.51 -1.00 6.85
C LEU A 81 -7.00 -0.25 8.09
N GLY A 82 -7.51 0.95 8.31
CA GLY A 82 -6.91 1.89 9.23
C GLY A 82 -5.53 2.40 8.76
N ARG A 83 -4.96 3.34 9.53
CA ARG A 83 -3.64 3.91 9.24
C ARG A 83 -2.56 2.84 9.21
N SER A 84 -2.54 1.97 10.23
CA SER A 84 -1.52 0.92 10.36
C SER A 84 -1.49 -0.03 9.17
N GLY A 85 -2.66 -0.51 8.75
CA GLY A 85 -2.78 -1.44 7.62
C GLY A 85 -2.41 -0.79 6.30
N LEU A 86 -2.80 0.48 6.09
CA LEU A 86 -2.49 1.20 4.86
C LEU A 86 -0.98 1.47 4.73
N ILE A 87 -0.34 1.98 5.79
CA ILE A 87 1.11 2.23 5.79
C ILE A 87 1.91 0.92 5.69
N ARG A 88 1.50 -0.15 6.40
CA ARG A 88 2.09 -1.49 6.26
C ARG A 88 2.10 -1.94 4.80
N ASN A 89 0.96 -1.84 4.11
CA ASN A 89 0.85 -2.24 2.71
C ASN A 89 1.75 -1.37 1.81
N ALA A 90 1.76 -0.06 2.03
CA ALA A 90 2.64 0.86 1.30
C ALA A 90 4.12 0.51 1.47
N LEU A 91 4.57 0.22 2.70
CA LEU A 91 5.93 -0.21 2.99
C LEU A 91 6.30 -1.53 2.28
N ALA A 92 5.36 -2.50 2.24
CA ALA A 92 5.57 -3.74 1.50
C ALA A 92 5.75 -3.46 -0.01
N VAL A 93 4.93 -2.59 -0.59
CA VAL A 93 5.02 -2.17 -2.01
C VAL A 93 6.34 -1.44 -2.28
N ILE A 94 6.73 -0.47 -1.43
CA ILE A 94 8.01 0.25 -1.54
C ILE A 94 9.18 -0.74 -1.58
N GLY A 95 9.20 -1.72 -0.68
CA GLY A 95 10.23 -2.75 -0.64
C GLY A 95 10.19 -3.68 -1.86
N ASN A 96 9.02 -3.99 -2.42
CA ASN A 96 8.89 -4.81 -3.62
C ASN A 96 9.32 -4.08 -4.89
N GLN A 97 9.03 -2.79 -4.99
CA GLN A 97 9.40 -1.92 -6.12
C GLN A 97 10.84 -1.40 -6.03
N LYS A 98 11.52 -1.63 -4.90
CA LYS A 98 12.86 -1.11 -4.64
C LYS A 98 12.94 0.42 -4.76
N ALA A 99 11.92 1.11 -4.26
CA ALA A 99 11.79 2.57 -4.37
C ALA A 99 12.75 3.28 -3.39
N SER A 100 14.05 3.23 -3.66
CA SER A 100 15.12 3.80 -2.82
C SER A 100 14.98 5.32 -2.61
N VAL A 101 14.31 6.02 -3.52
CA VAL A 101 13.98 7.44 -3.37
C VAL A 101 13.20 7.76 -2.08
N LEU A 102 12.43 6.79 -1.56
CA LEU A 102 11.63 6.94 -0.34
C LEU A 102 12.37 6.49 0.94
N ILE A 103 13.64 6.12 0.87
CA ILE A 103 14.39 5.56 2.00
C ILE A 103 14.45 6.50 3.22
N SER A 104 14.50 7.82 3.00
CA SER A 104 14.49 8.82 4.08
C SER A 104 13.16 8.82 4.85
N ALA A 105 12.03 8.80 4.14
CA ALA A 105 10.70 8.75 4.74
C ALA A 105 10.47 7.40 5.46
N VAL A 106 10.88 6.28 4.85
CA VAL A 106 10.86 4.95 5.48
C VAL A 106 11.68 4.93 6.78
N ARG A 107 12.84 5.59 6.79
CA ARG A 107 13.70 5.68 7.97
C ARG A 107 13.01 6.35 9.16
N GLU A 108 12.22 7.40 8.94
CA GLU A 108 11.48 8.10 9.99
C GLU A 108 10.41 7.19 10.62
N LEU A 109 9.71 6.39 9.80
CA LEU A 109 8.67 5.46 10.25
C LEU A 109 9.20 4.31 11.15
N ARG A 110 10.50 4.07 11.19
CA ARG A 110 11.10 3.07 12.09
C ARG A 110 10.90 3.41 13.57
N SER A 111 10.66 4.69 13.87
CA SER A 111 10.37 5.20 15.22
C SER A 111 8.89 5.52 15.43
N ASP A 112 8.00 5.05 14.53
CA ASP A 112 6.55 5.24 14.69
C ASP A 112 6.06 4.55 15.98
N SER A 113 5.11 5.18 16.66
CA SER A 113 4.50 4.64 17.88
C SER A 113 3.68 3.37 17.65
N ASP A 114 3.25 3.13 16.41
CA ASP A 114 2.53 1.92 16.03
C ASP A 114 3.53 0.78 15.76
N PRO A 115 3.45 -0.34 16.52
CA PRO A 115 4.40 -1.43 16.40
C PRO A 115 4.37 -2.16 15.05
N ILE A 116 3.23 -2.13 14.33
CA ILE A 116 3.10 -2.72 12.99
C ILE A 116 3.88 -1.86 12.00
N ILE A 117 3.71 -0.54 12.07
CA ILE A 117 4.39 0.41 11.18
C ILE A 117 5.90 0.37 11.42
N SER A 118 6.34 0.48 12.68
CA SER A 118 7.77 0.49 13.00
C SER A 118 8.46 -0.82 12.59
N TYR A 119 7.80 -1.97 12.78
CA TYR A 119 8.32 -3.26 12.36
C TYR A 119 8.48 -3.35 10.83
N GLU A 120 7.42 -3.04 10.08
CA GLU A 120 7.47 -3.11 8.60
C GLU A 120 8.42 -2.08 8.01
N ALA A 121 8.55 -0.90 8.63
CA ALA A 121 9.51 0.11 8.22
C ALA A 121 10.96 -0.38 8.41
N ASN A 122 11.27 -1.11 9.48
CA ASN A 122 12.59 -1.71 9.65
C ASN A 122 12.90 -2.73 8.54
N ILE A 123 11.97 -3.64 8.25
CA ILE A 123 12.15 -4.64 7.18
C ILE A 123 12.31 -3.96 5.82
N CYS A 124 11.46 -2.96 5.52
CA CYS A 124 11.54 -2.21 4.26
C CYS A 124 12.89 -1.50 4.13
N TYR A 125 13.34 -0.81 5.18
CA TYR A 125 14.61 -0.10 5.21
C TYR A 125 15.82 -1.02 4.98
N GLU A 126 15.85 -2.19 5.64
CA GLU A 126 16.92 -3.19 5.44
C GLU A 126 16.93 -3.71 3.99
N ARG A 127 15.76 -3.93 3.40
CA ARG A 127 15.66 -4.39 2.00
C ARG A 127 16.18 -3.34 1.03
N LEU A 128 15.88 -2.07 1.24
CA LEU A 128 16.36 -0.97 0.40
C LEU A 128 17.87 -0.76 0.53
N ASN A 129 18.45 -0.85 1.76
CA ASN A 129 19.89 -0.69 1.98
C ASN A 129 20.72 -1.84 1.45
N ASN A 130 20.27 -3.09 1.58
CA ASN A 130 21.03 -4.25 1.12
C ASN A 130 21.23 -4.28 -0.39
N GLU A 131 20.44 -3.55 -1.15
CA GLU A 131 20.56 -3.43 -2.60
C GLU A 131 21.56 -2.35 -3.05
N GLU A 132 21.75 -1.29 -2.26
CA GLU A 132 22.81 -0.32 -2.54
C GLU A 132 24.21 -0.98 -2.45
N LEU A 133 24.37 -2.01 -1.60
CA LEU A 133 25.62 -2.75 -1.45
C LEU A 133 25.88 -3.77 -2.57
N THR A 134 24.86 -4.15 -3.35
CA THR A 134 24.99 -5.15 -4.45
C THR A 134 25.16 -4.50 -5.83
N SER A 135 25.12 -3.18 -5.90
CA SER A 135 25.20 -2.40 -7.16
C SER A 135 26.57 -1.74 -7.39
N ILE A 136 27.64 -2.19 -6.65
CA ILE A 136 29.03 -1.72 -6.81
C ILE A 136 29.88 -2.80 -7.48
#